data_f4b0bfd93da1ce7b27b27e4274bf7ac7
#
_entry.id   f4b0bfd93da1ce7b27b27e4274bf7ac7
#
_cell.length_a   1.000
_cell.length_b   1.000
_cell.length_c   1.000
_cell.angle_alpha   90.00
_cell.angle_beta   90.00
_cell.angle_gamma   90.00
#
_symmetry.space_group_name_H-M   'P 1'
#
loop_
_entity.id
_entity.type
_entity.pdbx_description
1 polymer ?
#
loop_
_entity_poly.entity_id
_entity_poly.type
_entity_poly.pdbx_seq_one_letter_code
_entity_poly.pdbx_strand_id
1 'polypeptide(L)'
;MIEILDPGYYITIQDMGRFGYSNYGVPQSGCMDIVSAKNANLLLSNSINEPLFEICMMGGKFLFKKEAKISLSGALFEVLLNDKGVSNDLLIEVNKGDVLSFGRAIKGNRIYLAVKGGIDCKSVMGSSSMYRCISEDFIVRKKDVFKFSQNPSNNLSHEKVCLLYTSPSPRDRQKSRMPSSA
;
A
#
# COMPACT_ATOMS: atom_id res chain seq x y z
N MET A 1 -6.86 -3.87 -15.06
CA MET A 1 -6.63 -5.29 -14.68
C MET A 1 -5.13 -5.51 -14.50
N ILE A 2 -4.76 -6.17 -13.41
CA ILE A 2 -3.38 -6.50 -13.03
C ILE A 2 -3.29 -8.01 -12.88
N GLU A 3 -2.31 -8.63 -13.51
CA GLU A 3 -1.99 -10.05 -13.31
C GLU A 3 -0.69 -10.17 -12.51
N ILE A 4 -0.66 -11.09 -11.57
CA ILE A 4 0.51 -11.37 -10.73
C ILE A 4 1.38 -12.40 -11.44
N LEU A 5 2.52 -11.97 -11.98
CA LEU A 5 3.49 -12.86 -12.61
C LEU A 5 4.35 -13.59 -11.56
N ASP A 6 4.66 -12.89 -10.47
CA ASP A 6 5.43 -13.41 -9.35
C ASP A 6 4.89 -12.78 -8.05
N PRO A 7 4.44 -13.56 -7.07
CA PRO A 7 3.91 -13.02 -5.80
C PRO A 7 5.01 -12.57 -4.83
N GLY A 8 6.30 -12.72 -5.16
CA GLY A 8 7.38 -12.38 -4.24
C GLY A 8 7.33 -13.15 -2.93
N TYR A 9 7.77 -12.52 -1.84
CA TYR A 9 7.80 -13.15 -0.51
C TYR A 9 6.42 -13.16 0.15
N TYR A 10 5.77 -11.98 0.22
CA TYR A 10 4.46 -11.85 0.85
C TYR A 10 3.75 -10.60 0.34
N ILE A 11 2.65 -10.81 -0.35
CA ILE A 11 1.80 -9.74 -0.88
C ILE A 11 0.36 -10.02 -0.44
N THR A 12 -0.30 -8.98 0.07
CA THR A 12 -1.71 -9.01 0.44
C THR A 12 -2.42 -7.77 -0.07
N ILE A 13 -3.74 -7.85 -0.17
CA ILE A 13 -4.59 -6.68 -0.32
C ILE A 13 -5.00 -6.22 1.07
N GLN A 14 -4.82 -4.94 1.33
CA GLN A 14 -5.16 -4.32 2.60
C GLN A 14 -5.92 -3.01 2.36
N ASP A 15 -6.81 -2.68 3.29
CA ASP A 15 -7.46 -1.38 3.46
C ASP A 15 -7.18 -0.84 4.87
N MET A 16 -8.03 0.03 5.40
CA MET A 16 -7.85 0.53 6.77
C MET A 16 -8.29 -0.49 7.86
N GLY A 17 -8.78 -1.66 7.45
CA GLY A 17 -9.16 -2.74 8.35
C GLY A 17 -10.65 -2.77 8.72
N ARG A 18 -11.05 -3.83 9.41
CA ARG A 18 -12.43 -4.08 9.86
C ARG A 18 -12.62 -3.69 11.32
N PHE A 19 -13.55 -2.79 11.55
CA PHE A 19 -13.84 -2.24 12.86
C PHE A 19 -15.12 -2.83 13.45
N GLY A 20 -15.21 -2.91 14.79
CA GLY A 20 -16.43 -3.30 15.51
C GLY A 20 -16.60 -4.79 15.75
N TYR A 21 -15.64 -5.64 15.35
CA TYR A 21 -15.77 -7.10 15.48
C TYR A 21 -14.81 -7.73 16.51
N SER A 22 -14.04 -6.94 17.22
CA SER A 22 -13.07 -7.43 18.20
C SER A 22 -13.69 -8.27 19.31
N ASN A 23 -14.93 -7.97 19.71
CA ASN A 23 -15.68 -8.72 20.72
C ASN A 23 -16.01 -10.15 20.26
N TYR A 24 -15.96 -10.43 18.98
CA TYR A 24 -16.16 -11.76 18.40
C TYR A 24 -14.83 -12.48 18.10
N GLY A 25 -13.71 -11.93 18.57
CA GLY A 25 -12.38 -12.50 18.31
C GLY A 25 -11.86 -12.22 16.88
N VAL A 26 -12.50 -11.34 16.13
CA VAL A 26 -12.09 -10.98 14.77
C VAL A 26 -11.07 -9.85 14.85
N PRO A 27 -9.84 -10.04 14.35
CA PRO A 27 -8.83 -8.98 14.34
C PRO A 27 -9.20 -7.88 13.35
N GLN A 28 -8.78 -6.66 13.66
CA GLN A 28 -9.00 -5.50 12.81
C GLN A 28 -8.34 -5.69 11.43
N SER A 29 -7.16 -6.31 11.36
CA SER A 29 -6.35 -6.39 10.13
C SER A 29 -6.02 -5.00 9.58
N GLY A 30 -5.92 -4.85 8.28
CA GLY A 30 -5.61 -3.57 7.63
C GLY A 30 -4.12 -3.36 7.41
N CYS A 31 -3.79 -2.25 6.78
CA CYS A 31 -2.43 -1.85 6.49
C CYS A 31 -1.60 -1.72 7.76
N MET A 32 -0.37 -2.26 7.75
CA MET A 32 0.55 -2.15 8.88
C MET A 32 1.07 -0.73 9.06
N ASP A 33 1.40 -0.04 7.97
CA ASP A 33 1.76 1.38 7.96
C ASP A 33 0.61 2.18 7.33
N ILE A 34 -0.29 2.64 8.19
CA ILE A 34 -1.49 3.39 7.81
C ILE A 34 -1.12 4.71 7.12
N VAL A 35 -0.02 5.34 7.51
CA VAL A 35 0.38 6.64 6.94
C VAL A 35 0.82 6.47 5.49
N SER A 36 1.69 5.52 5.22
CA SER A 36 2.15 5.23 3.87
C SER A 36 1.01 4.75 2.96
N ALA A 37 0.11 3.90 3.47
CA ALA A 37 -1.05 3.43 2.73
C ALA A 37 -2.01 4.58 2.35
N LYS A 38 -2.31 5.48 3.29
CA LYS A 38 -3.10 6.69 3.02
C LYS A 38 -2.42 7.59 2.00
N ASN A 39 -1.11 7.80 2.13
CA ASN A 39 -0.34 8.62 1.19
C ASN A 39 -0.40 8.07 -0.23
N ALA A 40 -0.22 6.74 -0.40
CA ALA A 40 -0.36 6.10 -1.70
C ALA A 40 -1.74 6.36 -2.34
N ASN A 41 -2.82 6.23 -1.58
CA ASN A 41 -4.17 6.51 -2.08
C ASN A 41 -4.39 8.00 -2.38
N LEU A 42 -3.93 8.91 -1.53
CA LEU A 42 -4.09 10.36 -1.70
C LEU A 42 -3.36 10.88 -2.94
N LEU A 43 -2.17 10.37 -3.26
CA LEU A 43 -1.43 10.73 -4.48
C LEU A 43 -2.24 10.47 -5.75
N LEU A 44 -3.13 9.50 -5.72
CA LEU A 44 -4.05 9.18 -6.80
C LEU A 44 -5.41 9.86 -6.67
N SER A 45 -5.64 10.68 -5.63
CA SER A 45 -6.97 11.20 -5.28
C SER A 45 -8.00 10.06 -5.17
N ASN A 46 -7.62 8.95 -4.56
CA ASN A 46 -8.50 7.89 -4.12
C ASN A 46 -9.05 8.20 -2.72
N SER A 47 -10.13 7.51 -2.32
CA SER A 47 -10.49 7.46 -0.91
C SER A 47 -9.36 6.82 -0.11
N ILE A 48 -9.12 7.31 1.11
CA ILE A 48 -8.09 6.74 2.01
C ILE A 48 -8.35 5.28 2.38
N ASN A 49 -9.57 4.82 2.22
CA ASN A 49 -10.00 3.45 2.53
C ASN A 49 -9.93 2.50 1.33
N GLU A 50 -9.55 3.00 0.14
CA GLU A 50 -9.47 2.14 -1.03
C GLU A 50 -8.45 1.02 -0.82
N PRO A 51 -8.81 -0.23 -1.18
CA PRO A 51 -7.90 -1.36 -1.10
C PRO A 51 -6.67 -1.16 -1.99
N LEU A 52 -5.52 -1.58 -1.48
CA LEU A 52 -4.23 -1.49 -2.16
C LEU A 52 -3.38 -2.74 -1.88
N PHE A 53 -2.31 -2.93 -2.63
CA PHE A 53 -1.37 -4.00 -2.34
C PHE A 53 -0.37 -3.57 -1.26
N GLU A 54 -0.24 -4.39 -0.23
CA GLU A 54 0.84 -4.32 0.75
C GLU A 54 1.88 -5.39 0.40
N ILE A 55 3.09 -4.96 0.10
CA ILE A 55 4.21 -5.79 -0.34
C ILE A 55 5.27 -5.78 0.75
N CYS A 56 5.70 -6.95 1.21
CA CYS A 56 6.57 -7.10 2.36
C CYS A 56 7.94 -7.67 1.97
N MET A 57 9.01 -7.02 2.43
CA MET A 57 10.43 -7.42 2.41
C MET A 57 11.03 -7.62 1.01
N MET A 58 10.48 -8.49 0.21
CA MET A 58 10.94 -8.81 -1.14
C MET A 58 9.71 -8.96 -2.03
N GLY A 59 9.64 -8.12 -3.05
CA GLY A 59 8.46 -7.95 -3.84
C GLY A 59 8.29 -8.99 -4.95
N GLY A 60 7.38 -8.70 -5.87
CA GLY A 60 6.99 -9.56 -6.96
C GLY A 60 6.93 -8.81 -8.28
N LYS A 61 6.26 -9.42 -9.26
CA LYS A 61 6.09 -8.85 -10.60
C LYS A 61 4.60 -8.75 -10.94
N PHE A 62 4.21 -7.56 -11.38
CA PHE A 62 2.84 -7.19 -11.72
C PHE A 62 2.77 -6.83 -13.21
N LEU A 63 1.94 -7.53 -13.97
CA LEU A 63 1.66 -7.22 -15.37
C LEU A 63 0.37 -6.41 -15.49
N PHE A 64 0.44 -5.24 -16.07
CA PHE A 64 -0.73 -4.41 -16.34
C PHE A 64 -1.40 -4.81 -17.67
N LYS A 65 -2.62 -5.35 -17.60
CA LYS A 65 -3.42 -5.74 -18.78
C LYS A 65 -4.26 -4.59 -19.35
N LYS A 66 -4.27 -3.44 -18.67
CA LYS A 66 -4.90 -2.19 -19.09
C LYS A 66 -4.06 -1.04 -18.56
N GLU A 67 -4.16 0.11 -19.21
CA GLU A 67 -3.61 1.37 -18.71
C GLU A 67 -4.15 1.69 -17.32
N ALA A 68 -3.32 2.27 -16.48
CA ALA A 68 -3.67 2.69 -15.14
C ALA A 68 -2.75 3.81 -14.65
N LYS A 69 -3.21 4.52 -13.61
CA LYS A 69 -2.36 5.38 -12.80
C LYS A 69 -2.12 4.70 -11.48
N ILE A 70 -0.87 4.63 -11.07
CA ILE A 70 -0.47 3.99 -9.83
C ILE A 70 0.37 4.93 -8.98
N SER A 71 0.51 4.63 -7.72
CA SER A 71 1.44 5.28 -6.81
C SER A 71 2.07 4.27 -5.88
N LEU A 72 3.26 4.61 -5.42
CA LEU A 72 4.03 3.82 -4.46
C LEU A 72 4.32 4.68 -3.25
N SER A 73 4.17 4.14 -2.04
CA SER A 73 4.58 4.82 -0.81
C SER A 73 5.02 3.83 0.26
N GLY A 74 5.85 4.27 1.20
CA GLY A 74 6.35 3.46 2.31
C GLY A 74 7.84 3.14 2.19
N ALA A 75 8.20 1.90 2.44
CA ALA A 75 9.59 1.46 2.43
C ALA A 75 10.27 1.69 1.07
N LEU A 76 11.56 1.95 1.11
CA LEU A 76 12.38 2.08 -0.10
C LEU A 76 12.74 0.70 -0.62
N PHE A 77 12.27 0.39 -1.83
CA PHE A 77 12.56 -0.83 -2.58
C PHE A 77 13.30 -0.48 -3.87
N GLU A 78 13.98 -1.46 -4.43
CA GLU A 78 14.38 -1.43 -5.83
C GLU A 78 13.13 -1.68 -6.69
N VAL A 79 12.56 -0.63 -7.28
CA VAL A 79 11.35 -0.77 -8.12
C VAL A 79 11.69 -0.44 -9.56
N LEU A 80 11.31 -1.33 -10.47
CA LEU A 80 11.52 -1.19 -11.90
C LEU A 80 10.20 -1.27 -12.66
N LEU A 81 9.96 -0.32 -13.54
CA LEU A 81 8.90 -0.37 -14.55
C LEU A 81 9.57 -0.62 -15.91
N ASN A 82 9.35 -1.79 -16.51
CA ASN A 82 10.00 -2.20 -17.77
C ASN A 82 11.53 -1.94 -17.70
N ASP A 83 12.17 -2.44 -16.64
CA ASP A 83 13.61 -2.32 -16.36
C ASP A 83 14.13 -0.87 -16.10
N LYS A 84 13.24 0.12 -16.00
CA LYS A 84 13.59 1.49 -15.63
C LYS A 84 13.25 1.75 -14.16
N GLY A 85 14.19 2.32 -13.42
CA GLY A 85 14.00 2.65 -12.01
C GLY A 85 12.86 3.65 -11.78
N VAL A 86 12.03 3.40 -10.78
CA VAL A 86 10.90 4.26 -10.39
C VAL A 86 11.06 4.69 -8.94
N SER A 87 10.75 5.94 -8.65
CA SER A 87 10.80 6.50 -7.31
C SER A 87 9.45 6.39 -6.59
N ASN A 88 9.51 6.33 -5.25
CA ASN A 88 8.34 6.40 -4.39
C ASN A 88 7.70 7.81 -4.41
N ASP A 89 6.47 7.87 -3.88
CA ASP A 89 5.70 9.08 -3.61
C ASP A 89 5.43 9.95 -4.86
N LEU A 90 5.35 9.28 -6.01
CA LEU A 90 5.01 9.91 -7.30
C LEU A 90 3.81 9.18 -7.93
N LEU A 91 3.09 9.93 -8.77
CA LEU A 91 2.11 9.37 -9.68
C LEU A 91 2.86 8.78 -10.88
N ILE A 92 2.59 7.53 -11.19
CA ILE A 92 3.19 6.76 -12.27
C ILE A 92 2.09 6.34 -13.23
N GLU A 93 2.24 6.65 -14.50
CA GLU A 93 1.35 6.17 -15.55
C GLU A 93 1.91 4.86 -16.12
N VAL A 94 1.07 3.85 -16.19
CA VAL A 94 1.41 2.54 -16.73
C VAL A 94 0.49 2.20 -17.88
N ASN A 95 1.03 1.60 -18.92
CA ASN A 95 0.33 1.17 -20.12
C ASN A 95 0.01 -0.31 -20.09
N LYS A 96 -0.85 -0.73 -21.00
CA LYS A 96 -1.11 -2.15 -21.22
C LYS A 96 0.18 -2.85 -21.66
N GLY A 97 0.55 -3.92 -20.98
CA GLY A 97 1.73 -4.71 -21.21
C GLY A 97 2.93 -4.34 -20.34
N ASP A 98 2.85 -3.24 -19.61
CA ASP A 98 3.91 -2.85 -18.69
C ASP A 98 4.04 -3.83 -17.52
N VAL A 99 5.29 -4.06 -17.11
CA VAL A 99 5.65 -4.91 -15.98
C VAL A 99 6.31 -4.09 -14.89
N LEU A 100 5.66 -4.04 -13.73
CA LEU A 100 6.23 -3.44 -12.52
C LEU A 100 6.87 -4.55 -11.68
N SER A 101 8.16 -4.42 -11.41
CA SER A 101 8.95 -5.38 -10.64
C SER A 101 9.46 -4.75 -9.36
N PHE A 102 9.33 -5.48 -8.27
CA PHE A 102 9.87 -5.09 -6.98
C PHE A 102 11.05 -6.00 -6.64
N GLY A 103 12.18 -5.41 -6.32
CA GLY A 103 13.34 -6.10 -5.78
C GLY A 103 13.29 -6.22 -4.27
N ARG A 104 14.44 -6.12 -3.62
CA ARG A 104 14.55 -6.14 -2.16
C ARG A 104 14.26 -4.78 -1.54
N ALA A 105 13.77 -4.81 -0.30
CA ALA A 105 13.71 -3.62 0.54
C ALA A 105 15.14 -3.13 0.85
N ILE A 106 15.42 -1.88 0.53
CA ILE A 106 16.68 -1.20 0.86
C ILE A 106 16.58 -0.60 2.27
N LYS A 107 15.42 0.01 2.57
CA LYS A 107 15.13 0.62 3.88
C LYS A 107 13.66 0.47 4.20
N GLY A 108 13.35 -0.03 5.40
CA GLY A 108 11.99 -0.37 5.81
C GLY A 108 11.59 -1.77 5.35
N ASN A 109 10.33 -2.17 5.58
CA ASN A 109 9.88 -3.54 5.35
C ASN A 109 8.66 -3.64 4.43
N ARG A 110 7.85 -2.59 4.30
CA ARG A 110 6.58 -2.63 3.55
C ARG A 110 6.47 -1.44 2.61
N ILE A 111 6.11 -1.74 1.38
CA ILE A 111 5.75 -0.75 0.38
C ILE A 111 4.29 -0.99 -0.04
N TYR A 112 3.59 0.08 -0.33
CA TYR A 112 2.19 0.08 -0.74
C TYR A 112 2.08 0.50 -2.19
N LEU A 113 1.38 -0.33 -2.97
CA LEU A 113 1.03 -0.04 -4.36
C LEU A 113 -0.46 0.24 -4.44
N ALA A 114 -0.82 1.49 -4.64
CA ALA A 114 -2.19 1.89 -4.93
C ALA A 114 -2.42 2.02 -6.44
N VAL A 115 -3.67 1.81 -6.83
CA VAL A 115 -4.13 1.96 -8.21
C VAL A 115 -5.29 2.94 -8.22
N LYS A 116 -5.37 3.82 -9.22
CA LYS A 116 -6.48 4.76 -9.36
C LYS A 116 -7.81 4.02 -9.41
N GLY A 117 -8.74 4.42 -8.52
CA GLY A 117 -10.04 3.78 -8.35
C GLY A 117 -10.05 2.57 -7.39
N GLY A 118 -8.89 2.22 -6.79
CA GLY A 118 -8.78 1.09 -5.88
C GLY A 118 -8.81 -0.28 -6.57
N ILE A 119 -8.63 -1.34 -5.79
CA ILE A 119 -8.67 -2.73 -6.27
C ILE A 119 -10.06 -3.31 -6.00
N ASP A 120 -10.69 -3.85 -7.03
CA ASP A 120 -11.98 -4.54 -6.92
C ASP A 120 -11.76 -5.90 -6.25
N CYS A 121 -12.14 -6.01 -4.99
CA CYS A 121 -12.01 -7.22 -4.19
C CYS A 121 -13.18 -7.39 -3.22
N LYS A 122 -13.43 -8.64 -2.83
CA LYS A 122 -14.53 -9.01 -1.95
C LYS A 122 -14.32 -8.40 -0.57
N SER A 123 -15.35 -7.72 -0.07
CA SER A 123 -15.36 -7.20 1.29
C SER A 123 -15.97 -8.23 2.25
N VAL A 124 -15.33 -8.42 3.39
CA VAL A 124 -15.80 -9.27 4.49
C VAL A 124 -15.86 -8.45 5.76
N MET A 125 -17.04 -8.35 6.37
CA MET A 125 -17.26 -7.52 7.57
C MET A 125 -16.83 -6.05 7.36
N GLY A 126 -17.16 -5.48 6.19
CA GLY A 126 -16.87 -4.08 5.86
C GLY A 126 -15.42 -3.76 5.50
N SER A 127 -14.55 -4.76 5.32
CA SER A 127 -13.15 -4.58 4.93
C SER A 127 -12.73 -5.58 3.86
N SER A 128 -11.89 -5.12 2.96
CA SER A 128 -11.25 -5.94 1.91
C SER A 128 -9.89 -6.48 2.34
N SER A 129 -9.46 -6.19 3.58
CA SER A 129 -8.18 -6.68 4.09
C SER A 129 -8.13 -8.20 4.12
N MET A 130 -7.13 -8.74 3.46
CA MET A 130 -6.85 -10.19 3.48
C MET A 130 -6.33 -10.60 4.85
N TYR A 131 -6.95 -11.62 5.43
CA TYR A 131 -6.52 -12.19 6.69
C TYR A 131 -6.89 -13.68 6.75
N ARG A 132 -5.93 -14.51 7.21
CA ARG A 132 -6.14 -15.95 7.35
C ARG A 132 -7.32 -16.24 8.26
N CYS A 133 -8.16 -17.21 7.88
CA CYS A 133 -9.39 -17.62 8.56
C CYS A 133 -10.57 -16.64 8.50
N ILE A 134 -10.43 -15.48 7.85
CA ILE A 134 -11.53 -14.52 7.68
C ILE A 134 -11.86 -14.33 6.20
N SER A 135 -10.87 -14.03 5.37
CA SER A 135 -11.04 -13.93 3.92
C SER A 135 -10.79 -15.29 3.26
N GLU A 136 -11.46 -15.55 2.15
CA GLU A 136 -11.24 -16.77 1.34
C GLU A 136 -9.78 -16.83 0.87
N ASP A 137 -9.29 -15.70 0.34
CA ASP A 137 -7.89 -15.52 0.02
C ASP A 137 -7.23 -14.67 1.10
N PHE A 138 -6.09 -15.12 1.60
CA PHE A 138 -5.32 -14.45 2.64
C PHE A 138 -3.92 -14.01 2.19
N ILE A 139 -3.56 -14.35 0.96
CA ILE A 139 -2.31 -13.99 0.31
C ILE A 139 -2.51 -13.98 -1.20
N VAL A 140 -1.84 -13.06 -1.88
CA VAL A 140 -1.82 -12.99 -3.34
C VAL A 140 -0.95 -14.10 -3.92
N ARG A 141 -1.44 -14.77 -4.97
CA ARG A 141 -0.78 -15.90 -5.59
C ARG A 141 -0.38 -15.59 -7.04
N LYS A 142 0.52 -16.39 -7.57
CA LYS A 142 0.90 -16.33 -8.98
C LYS A 142 -0.32 -16.62 -9.88
N LYS A 143 -0.47 -15.82 -10.92
CA LYS A 143 -1.58 -15.83 -11.90
C LYS A 143 -2.90 -15.24 -11.36
N ASP A 144 -2.95 -14.75 -10.13
CA ASP A 144 -4.12 -14.00 -9.69
C ASP A 144 -4.30 -12.77 -10.58
N VAL A 145 -5.57 -12.45 -10.86
CA VAL A 145 -5.94 -11.31 -11.69
C VAL A 145 -6.88 -10.40 -10.91
N PHE A 146 -6.44 -9.17 -10.67
CA PHE A 146 -7.23 -8.16 -9.98
C PHE A 146 -7.75 -7.12 -10.96
N LYS A 147 -9.02 -6.77 -10.79
CA LYS A 147 -9.63 -5.64 -11.48
C LYS A 147 -9.43 -4.40 -10.62
N PHE A 148 -9.45 -3.25 -11.24
CA PHE A 148 -9.54 -1.97 -10.54
C PHE A 148 -10.77 -1.23 -11.03
N SER A 149 -11.40 -0.50 -10.11
CA SER A 149 -12.59 0.28 -10.42
C SER A 149 -12.24 1.40 -11.38
N GLN A 150 -13.11 1.62 -12.37
CA GLN A 150 -12.97 2.76 -13.28
C GLN A 150 -13.71 4.00 -12.77
N ASN A 151 -14.50 3.87 -11.72
CA ASN A 151 -15.19 4.98 -11.09
C ASN A 151 -14.34 5.52 -9.95
N PRO A 152 -13.59 6.62 -10.14
CA PRO A 152 -13.03 7.31 -9.00
C PRO A 152 -14.22 7.79 -8.15
N SER A 153 -14.25 7.47 -6.87
CA SER A 153 -15.09 8.18 -5.92
C SER A 153 -14.70 9.66 -6.01
N ASN A 154 -15.46 10.41 -6.82
CA ASN A 154 -15.30 11.85 -6.94
C ASN A 154 -15.68 12.47 -5.61
N ASN A 155 -14.71 12.82 -4.81
CA ASN A 155 -14.80 13.91 -3.82
C ASN A 155 -13.55 13.89 -2.92
N LEU A 156 -12.44 14.40 -3.42
CA LEU A 156 -11.43 14.98 -2.53
C LEU A 156 -10.77 16.16 -3.25
N SER A 157 -11.00 17.34 -2.70
CA SER A 157 -10.22 18.53 -2.97
C SER A 157 -8.73 18.21 -2.79
N HIS A 158 -7.90 18.74 -3.70
CA HIS A 158 -6.44 18.64 -3.61
C HIS A 158 -5.91 19.35 -2.36
N GLU A 159 -6.01 18.70 -1.22
CA GLU A 159 -5.19 19.09 -0.08
C GLU A 159 -3.78 18.54 -0.32
N LYS A 160 -2.83 19.44 -0.43
CA LYS A 160 -1.40 19.09 -0.44
C LYS A 160 -1.12 18.34 0.84
N VAL A 161 -0.87 17.04 0.75
CA VAL A 161 -0.40 16.25 1.89
C VAL A 161 1.01 16.73 2.20
N CYS A 162 1.12 17.63 3.16
CA CYS A 162 2.39 18.02 3.72
C CYS A 162 2.86 16.89 4.65
N LEU A 163 3.81 16.09 4.20
CA LEU A 163 4.44 15.07 5.03
C LEU A 163 5.28 15.76 6.11
N LEU A 164 4.71 15.94 7.29
CA LEU A 164 5.42 16.42 8.48
C LEU A 164 6.29 15.32 9.09
N TYR A 165 7.25 14.81 8.30
CA TYR A 165 8.21 13.80 8.79
C TYR A 165 9.41 14.39 9.55
N THR A 166 9.45 15.70 9.79
CA THR A 166 10.63 16.36 10.36
C THR A 166 10.44 16.95 11.75
N SER A 167 9.29 16.74 12.39
CA SER A 167 9.12 17.21 13.77
C SER A 167 9.51 16.09 14.74
N PRO A 168 10.67 16.19 15.43
CA PRO A 168 10.99 15.23 16.48
C PRO A 168 9.90 15.28 17.54
N SER A 169 9.42 14.11 17.96
CA SER A 169 8.42 13.99 19.01
C SER A 169 8.85 14.77 20.25
N PRO A 170 7.93 15.43 20.96
CA PRO A 170 8.25 16.08 22.23
C PRO A 170 8.96 15.16 23.23
N ARG A 171 8.76 13.85 23.14
CA ARG A 171 9.47 12.85 23.95
C ARG A 171 10.96 12.72 23.60
N ASP A 172 11.36 12.97 22.36
CA ASP A 172 12.77 12.86 21.94
C ASP A 172 13.59 14.04 22.45
N ARG A 173 12.96 15.17 22.76
CA ARG A 173 13.62 16.34 23.36
C ARG A 173 13.95 16.17 24.85
N GLN A 174 13.35 15.23 25.56
CA GLN A 174 13.59 15.03 27.00
C GLN A 174 14.80 14.15 27.32
N LYS A 175 15.33 13.40 26.34
CA LYS A 175 16.49 12.52 26.58
C LYS A 175 17.85 13.22 26.55
N SER A 176 17.94 14.50 26.24
CA SER A 176 19.21 15.23 26.15
C SER A 176 19.56 16.08 27.37
N ARG A 177 18.82 15.96 28.48
CA ARG A 177 19.14 16.63 29.73
C ARG A 177 19.44 15.62 30.84
N MET A 178 20.57 14.93 30.74
CA MET A 178 21.25 14.43 31.93
C MET A 178 22.14 15.54 32.45
N PRO A 179 21.98 16.00 33.71
CA PRO A 179 22.97 16.87 34.33
C PRO A 179 24.24 16.07 34.49
N SER A 180 25.36 16.59 33.99
CA SER A 180 26.66 16.11 34.35
C SER A 180 26.84 16.39 35.83
N SER A 181 26.80 15.36 36.67
CA SER A 181 27.24 15.43 38.03
C SER A 181 28.76 15.60 38.03
N ALA A 182 29.20 16.65 38.67
CA ALA A 182 30.60 16.91 39.02
C ALA A 182 31.15 15.80 39.92
#